data_846ce7e8814b99a4e08959daa240d1ab
#
_entry.id   846ce7e8814b99a4e08959daa240d1ab
#
_cell.length_a   1.000
_cell.length_b   1.000
_cell.length_c   1.000
_cell.angle_alpha   90.00
_cell.angle_beta   90.00
_cell.angle_gamma   90.00
#
_symmetry.space_group_name_H-M   'P 1'
#
loop_
_entity.id
_entity.type
_entity.pdbx_description
1 polymer ?
#
loop_
_entity_poly.entity_id
_entity_poly.type
_entity_poly.pdbx_seq_one_letter_code
_entity_poly.pdbx_strand_id
1 'polypeptide(L)'
;MDLKNFVPSADNVEVELKINDKNLKNSDDSNMTITTLSPYSKKYKEIIQKLSNERIKKSKGKQLDSSDYEDFALEVLTETTVDWNITWDGKKPEFNKKLAKEIYDSAFWIKAL
;
A
#
# COMPACT_ATOMS: atom_id res chain seq x y z
N MET A 1 -26.69 0.92 -19.42
CA MET A 1 -25.46 1.11 -18.63
C MET A 1 -24.47 0.03 -18.99
N ASP A 2 -23.29 0.42 -19.45
CA ASP A 2 -22.27 -0.52 -19.91
C ASP A 2 -21.26 -0.77 -18.77
N LEU A 3 -21.10 -2.02 -18.37
CA LEU A 3 -20.18 -2.42 -17.31
C LEU A 3 -18.74 -2.05 -17.62
N LYS A 4 -18.38 -1.96 -18.91
CA LYS A 4 -17.05 -1.56 -19.34
C LYS A 4 -16.65 -0.18 -18.82
N ASN A 5 -17.64 0.72 -18.61
CA ASN A 5 -17.39 2.07 -18.06
C ASN A 5 -16.98 2.04 -16.58
N PHE A 6 -17.19 0.93 -15.90
CA PHE A 6 -16.82 0.74 -14.50
C PHE A 6 -15.55 -0.07 -14.32
N VAL A 7 -14.93 -0.50 -15.42
CA VAL A 7 -13.62 -1.17 -15.35
C VAL A 7 -12.55 -0.08 -15.25
N PRO A 8 -11.67 -0.15 -14.24
CA PRO A 8 -10.59 0.83 -14.13
C PRO A 8 -9.73 0.84 -15.38
N SER A 9 -9.53 2.02 -15.95
CA SER A 9 -8.71 2.19 -17.16
C SER A 9 -7.21 2.21 -16.85
N ALA A 10 -6.84 2.39 -15.59
CA ALA A 10 -5.46 2.46 -15.13
C ALA A 10 -5.15 1.30 -14.19
N ASP A 11 -3.91 0.78 -14.26
CA ASP A 11 -3.45 -0.27 -13.34
C ASP A 11 -3.08 0.29 -11.96
N ASN A 12 -2.97 1.60 -11.82
CA ASN A 12 -2.55 2.26 -10.59
C ASN A 12 -3.66 3.17 -10.04
N VAL A 13 -3.69 3.31 -8.73
CA VAL A 13 -4.62 4.20 -8.01
C VAL A 13 -3.81 5.11 -7.10
N GLU A 14 -4.08 6.42 -7.16
CA GLU A 14 -3.49 7.40 -6.26
C GLU A 14 -4.41 7.58 -5.05
N VAL A 15 -3.84 7.42 -3.86
CA VAL A 15 -4.57 7.56 -2.59
C VAL A 15 -4.04 8.79 -1.85
N GLU A 16 -4.93 9.72 -1.51
CA GLU A 16 -4.58 10.87 -0.69
C GLU A 16 -4.51 10.47 0.79
N LEU A 17 -3.44 10.89 1.47
CA LEU A 17 -3.29 10.63 2.90
C LEU A 17 -4.06 11.67 3.71
N LYS A 18 -4.86 11.20 4.67
CA LYS A 18 -5.70 12.07 5.49
C LYS A 18 -5.61 11.69 6.97
N ILE A 19 -5.72 12.71 7.82
CA ILE A 19 -5.93 12.53 9.27
C ILE A 19 -7.13 13.41 9.64
N ASN A 20 -8.13 12.83 10.33
CA ASN A 20 -9.36 13.53 10.73
C ASN A 20 -10.04 14.22 9.53
N ASP A 21 -10.13 13.50 8.40
CA ASP A 21 -10.73 13.97 7.14
C ASP A 21 -10.01 15.15 6.48
N LYS A 22 -8.83 15.51 6.98
CA LYS A 22 -8.01 16.57 6.38
C LYS A 22 -6.83 15.97 5.64
N ASN A 23 -6.59 16.45 4.42
CA ASN A 23 -5.45 16.04 3.62
C ASN A 23 -4.14 16.47 4.29
N LEU A 24 -3.20 15.53 4.37
CA LEU A 24 -1.84 15.86 4.78
C LEU A 24 -1.14 16.60 3.64
N LYS A 25 -0.40 17.65 3.99
CA LYS A 25 0.27 18.49 3.02
C LYS A 25 1.78 18.35 3.11
N ASN A 26 2.43 18.37 1.96
CA ASN A 26 3.87 18.54 1.87
C ASN A 26 4.25 20.01 2.10
N SER A 27 5.54 20.30 2.25
CA SER A 27 6.02 21.66 2.46
C SER A 27 5.73 22.58 1.28
N ASP A 28 5.54 22.05 0.08
CA ASP A 28 5.16 22.79 -1.11
C ASP A 28 3.64 22.95 -1.27
N ASP A 29 2.87 22.62 -0.21
CA ASP A 29 1.41 22.67 -0.15
C ASP A 29 0.68 21.67 -1.04
N SER A 30 1.38 20.74 -1.69
CA SER A 30 0.76 19.62 -2.39
C SER A 30 0.25 18.57 -1.41
N ASN A 31 -0.81 17.87 -1.78
CA ASN A 31 -1.33 16.77 -0.96
C ASN A 31 -0.33 15.61 -0.93
N MET A 32 -0.14 15.01 0.24
CA MET A 32 0.61 13.78 0.34
C MET A 32 -0.21 12.64 -0.25
N THR A 33 0.40 11.88 -1.16
CA THR A 33 -0.26 10.78 -1.85
C THR A 33 0.63 9.55 -1.91
N ILE A 34 -0.01 8.39 -2.01
CA ILE A 34 0.64 7.11 -2.29
C ILE A 34 -0.03 6.54 -3.53
N THR A 35 0.77 6.12 -4.50
CA THR A 35 0.27 5.46 -5.70
C THR A 35 0.47 3.96 -5.55
N THR A 36 -0.62 3.20 -5.59
CA THR A 36 -0.62 1.74 -5.46
C THR A 36 -1.14 1.10 -6.72
N LEU A 37 -0.83 -0.20 -6.89
CA LEU A 37 -1.48 -1.00 -7.92
C LEU A 37 -2.97 -1.09 -7.63
N SER A 38 -3.80 -1.02 -8.67
CA SER A 38 -5.24 -1.22 -8.51
C SER A 38 -5.51 -2.64 -8.01
N PRO A 39 -6.42 -2.82 -7.02
CA PRO A 39 -6.83 -4.16 -6.57
C PRO A 39 -7.42 -5.02 -7.68
N TYR A 40 -7.85 -4.40 -8.77
CA TYR A 40 -8.42 -5.09 -9.93
C TYR A 40 -7.38 -5.42 -10.99
N SER A 41 -6.12 -4.95 -10.83
CA SER A 41 -5.06 -5.23 -11.79
C SER A 41 -4.56 -6.67 -11.65
N LYS A 42 -4.07 -7.22 -12.75
CA LYS A 42 -3.46 -8.55 -12.76
C LYS A 42 -2.22 -8.61 -11.88
N LYS A 43 -1.40 -7.56 -11.90
CA LYS A 43 -0.20 -7.47 -11.07
C LYS A 43 -0.51 -7.52 -9.58
N TYR A 44 -1.55 -6.83 -9.14
CA TYR A 44 -1.97 -6.86 -7.74
C TYR A 44 -2.34 -8.28 -7.31
N LYS A 45 -3.16 -8.95 -8.13
CA LYS A 45 -3.58 -10.33 -7.86
C LYS A 45 -2.41 -11.30 -7.79
N GLU A 46 -1.43 -11.15 -8.69
CA GLU A 46 -0.21 -11.97 -8.69
C GLU A 46 0.61 -11.78 -7.42
N ILE A 47 0.75 -10.52 -6.95
CA ILE A 47 1.46 -10.20 -5.71
C ILE A 47 0.76 -10.83 -4.51
N ILE A 48 -0.56 -10.67 -4.40
CA ILE A 48 -1.35 -11.24 -3.30
C ILE A 48 -1.19 -12.77 -3.28
N GLN A 49 -1.29 -13.41 -4.44
CA GLN A 49 -1.16 -14.86 -4.52
C GLN A 49 0.23 -15.33 -4.10
N LYS A 50 1.27 -14.65 -4.57
CA LYS A 50 2.65 -14.96 -4.21
C LYS A 50 2.87 -14.85 -2.70
N LEU A 51 2.45 -13.74 -2.10
CA LEU A 51 2.62 -13.50 -0.66
C LEU A 51 1.80 -14.49 0.17
N SER A 52 0.57 -14.81 -0.26
CA SER A 52 -0.26 -15.80 0.40
C SER A 52 0.38 -17.18 0.40
N ASN A 53 0.94 -17.59 -0.75
CA ASN A 53 1.62 -18.89 -0.87
C ASN A 53 2.86 -18.96 0.01
N GLU A 54 3.62 -17.89 0.10
CA GLU A 54 4.78 -17.82 0.99
C GLU A 54 4.38 -17.95 2.46
N ARG A 55 3.28 -17.32 2.86
CA ARG A 55 2.74 -17.44 4.22
C ARG A 55 2.29 -18.86 4.54
N ILE A 56 1.61 -19.52 3.63
CA ILE A 56 1.18 -20.90 3.81
C ILE A 56 2.39 -21.81 4.02
N LYS A 57 3.45 -21.65 3.23
CA LYS A 57 4.68 -22.41 3.38
C LYS A 57 5.36 -22.17 4.73
N LYS A 58 5.41 -20.93 5.18
CA LYS A 58 6.03 -20.58 6.47
C LYS A 58 5.23 -21.07 7.66
N SER A 59 3.91 -21.07 7.57
CA SER A 59 3.04 -21.47 8.67
C SER A 59 3.05 -22.97 8.91
N LYS A 60 3.29 -23.79 7.88
CA LYS A 60 3.33 -25.25 7.95
C LYS A 60 2.14 -25.84 8.70
N GLY A 61 0.95 -25.28 8.47
CA GLY A 61 -0.26 -25.72 9.13
C GLY A 61 -0.50 -25.14 10.51
N LYS A 62 0.35 -24.25 11.00
CA LYS A 62 0.11 -23.51 12.24
C LYS A 62 -0.97 -22.47 12.03
N GLN A 63 -1.78 -22.24 13.06
CA GLN A 63 -2.76 -21.16 13.02
C GLN A 63 -2.06 -19.81 13.05
N LEU A 64 -2.47 -18.92 12.14
CA LEU A 64 -1.95 -17.56 12.10
C LEU A 64 -2.59 -16.72 13.20
N ASP A 65 -1.80 -15.88 13.88
CA ASP A 65 -2.31 -14.94 14.88
C ASP A 65 -2.48 -13.54 14.26
N SER A 66 -2.91 -12.57 15.10
CA SER A 66 -3.17 -11.21 14.63
C SER A 66 -1.91 -10.49 14.12
N SER A 67 -0.73 -10.79 14.69
CA SER A 67 0.52 -10.18 14.23
C SER A 67 0.91 -10.68 12.85
N ASP A 68 0.61 -11.95 12.52
CA ASP A 68 0.84 -12.49 11.19
C ASP A 68 -0.01 -11.80 10.14
N TYR A 69 -1.27 -11.47 10.47
CA TYR A 69 -2.13 -10.72 9.56
C TYR A 69 -1.66 -9.29 9.37
N GLU A 70 -1.18 -8.63 10.43
CA GLU A 70 -0.61 -7.29 10.33
C GLU A 70 0.65 -7.28 9.46
N ASP A 71 1.55 -8.25 9.64
CA ASP A 71 2.75 -8.39 8.82
C ASP A 71 2.40 -8.63 7.36
N PHE A 72 1.38 -9.44 7.10
CA PHE A 72 0.90 -9.69 5.75
C PHE A 72 0.36 -8.42 5.11
N ALA A 73 -0.46 -7.64 5.83
CA ALA A 73 -0.99 -6.38 5.33
C ALA A 73 0.13 -5.38 5.01
N LEU A 74 1.17 -5.32 5.85
CA LEU A 74 2.33 -4.48 5.62
C LEU A 74 3.08 -4.89 4.35
N GLU A 75 3.30 -6.18 4.15
CA GLU A 75 3.95 -6.70 2.96
C GLU A 75 3.14 -6.39 1.69
N VAL A 76 1.82 -6.59 1.75
CA VAL A 76 0.93 -6.29 0.63
C VAL A 76 1.02 -4.82 0.26
N LEU A 77 0.91 -3.93 1.24
CA LEU A 77 0.97 -2.49 1.00
C LEU A 77 2.33 -2.09 0.40
N THR A 78 3.42 -2.61 0.97
CA THR A 78 4.78 -2.31 0.50
C THR A 78 4.99 -2.77 -0.95
N GLU A 79 4.60 -4.01 -1.25
CA GLU A 79 4.81 -4.60 -2.58
C GLU A 79 3.89 -4.01 -3.65
N THR A 80 2.71 -3.51 -3.27
CA THR A 80 1.75 -2.94 -4.21
C THR A 80 1.91 -1.42 -4.38
N THR A 81 2.69 -0.75 -3.55
CA THR A 81 3.01 0.66 -3.74
C THR A 81 4.02 0.81 -4.88
N VAL A 82 3.75 1.73 -5.81
CA VAL A 82 4.62 1.95 -6.97
C VAL A 82 5.26 3.32 -6.98
N ASP A 83 4.69 4.29 -6.26
CA ASP A 83 5.23 5.64 -6.17
C ASP A 83 4.58 6.38 -5.01
N TRP A 84 5.09 7.55 -4.66
CA TRP A 84 4.50 8.42 -3.65
C TRP A 84 4.90 9.87 -3.83
N ASN A 85 4.14 10.75 -3.16
CA ASN A 85 4.47 12.16 -3.00
C ASN A 85 4.27 12.50 -1.53
N ILE A 86 5.29 12.27 -0.71
CA ILE A 86 5.22 12.43 0.74
C ILE A 86 6.41 13.24 1.26
N THR A 87 6.25 13.78 2.47
CA THR A 87 7.35 14.35 3.24
C THR A 87 7.66 13.39 4.39
N TRP A 88 8.93 13.00 4.52
CA TRP A 88 9.40 12.15 5.61
C TRP A 88 10.69 12.74 6.15
N ASP A 89 10.71 13.01 7.46
CA ASP A 89 11.85 13.59 8.15
C ASP A 89 12.34 14.89 7.49
N GLY A 90 11.37 15.76 7.10
CA GLY A 90 11.64 17.06 6.49
C GLY A 90 12.05 17.04 5.03
N LYS A 91 12.03 15.88 4.38
CA LYS A 91 12.47 15.70 2.99
C LYS A 91 11.39 15.01 2.17
N LYS A 92 11.49 15.14 0.84
CA LYS A 92 10.65 14.39 -0.11
C LYS A 92 11.48 13.27 -0.70
N PRO A 93 11.49 12.07 -0.08
CA PRO A 93 12.31 10.97 -0.56
C PRO A 93 11.77 10.38 -1.85
N GLU A 94 12.67 9.90 -2.71
CA GLU A 94 12.27 9.08 -3.84
C GLU A 94 11.72 7.75 -3.32
N PHE A 95 10.74 7.21 -4.05
CA PHE A 95 10.14 5.95 -3.68
C PHE A 95 11.15 4.80 -3.75
N ASN A 96 11.22 4.01 -2.67
CA ASN A 96 11.86 2.70 -2.68
C ASN A 96 11.17 1.79 -1.65
N LYS A 97 11.19 0.49 -1.90
CA LYS A 97 10.43 -0.45 -1.08
C LYS A 97 10.98 -0.59 0.34
N LYS A 98 12.28 -0.46 0.52
CA LYS A 98 12.90 -0.53 1.85
C LYS A 98 12.41 0.62 2.74
N LEU A 99 12.42 1.83 2.21
CA LEU A 99 11.93 3.01 2.93
C LEU A 99 10.42 2.93 3.12
N ALA A 100 9.68 2.44 2.13
CA ALA A 100 8.24 2.24 2.24
C ALA A 100 7.89 1.32 3.42
N LYS A 101 8.59 0.21 3.55
CA LYS A 101 8.37 -0.72 4.65
C LYS A 101 8.62 -0.05 6.01
N GLU A 102 9.71 0.72 6.11
CA GLU A 102 10.05 1.46 7.33
C GLU A 102 8.97 2.47 7.70
N ILE A 103 8.52 3.26 6.73
CA ILE A 103 7.48 4.28 6.95
C ILE A 103 6.15 3.63 7.33
N TYR A 104 5.73 2.60 6.60
CA TYR A 104 4.46 1.93 6.86
C TYR A 104 4.44 1.19 8.20
N ASP A 105 5.59 0.66 8.61
CA ASP A 105 5.71 0.02 9.92
C ASP A 105 5.62 1.04 11.06
N SER A 106 6.20 2.23 10.87
CA SER A 106 6.18 3.32 11.85
C SER A 106 4.83 4.02 11.91
N ALA A 107 4.16 4.19 10.77
CA ALA A 107 2.88 4.87 10.67
C ALA A 107 1.77 3.86 10.41
N PHE A 108 1.40 3.10 11.44
CA PHE A 108 0.46 1.97 11.31
C PHE A 108 -0.90 2.37 10.73
N TRP A 109 -1.32 3.63 10.89
CA TRP A 109 -2.60 4.12 10.34
C TRP A 109 -2.62 4.09 8.81
N ILE A 110 -1.46 4.14 8.17
CA ILE A 110 -1.35 3.99 6.70
C ILE A 110 -1.73 2.57 6.30
N LYS A 111 -1.39 1.59 7.12
CA LYS A 111 -1.70 0.17 6.83
C LYS A 111 -3.20 -0.10 6.84
N ALA A 112 -3.98 0.75 7.50
CA ALA A 112 -5.43 0.60 7.59
C ALA A 112 -6.18 1.20 6.39
N LEU A 113 -5.48 1.84 5.45
CA LEU A 113 -6.11 2.42 4.25
C LEU A 113 -6.59 1.38 3.25
#